data_8b0e9427e75c34ed58673b0057c5e77b
#
_entry.id   8b0e9427e75c34ed58673b0057c5e77b
#
_cell.length_a   1.000
_cell.length_b   1.000
_cell.length_c   1.000
_cell.angle_alpha   90.00
_cell.angle_beta   90.00
_cell.angle_gamma   90.00
#
_symmetry.space_group_name_H-M   'P 1'
#
loop_
_entity.id
_entity.type
_entity.pdbx_description
1 polymer ?
#
loop_
_entity_poly.entity_id
_entity_poly.type
_entity_poly.pdbx_seq_one_letter_code
_entity_poly.pdbx_strand_id
1 'polypeptide(L)'
;FTMSLAVGTGGIPIYMPAGGLSGQPYGTLFGRPVIAIEQAASLGDLGDIVFADLQNGYILAEKGGIQSDMSIHVRFVYDESVFRFVMRVDGQTVRSTALSPYKGSATLDTQSHFVALAARA
;
A
#
# COMPACT_ATOMS: atom_id res chain seq x y z
N PHE A 1 -16.73 -1.75 -13.51
CA PHE A 1 -17.85 -2.36 -12.74
C PHE A 1 -18.03 -1.57 -11.47
N THR A 2 -18.88 -0.54 -11.51
CA THR A 2 -19.20 0.28 -10.33
C THR A 2 -20.24 -0.45 -9.52
N MET A 3 -19.84 -1.11 -8.44
CA MET A 3 -20.77 -1.64 -7.45
C MET A 3 -21.32 -0.50 -6.60
N SER A 4 -22.43 0.09 -7.01
CA SER A 4 -23.28 0.87 -6.12
C SER A 4 -24.24 -0.10 -5.42
N LEU A 5 -23.79 -0.78 -4.37
CA LEU A 5 -24.68 -1.53 -3.48
C LEU A 5 -25.40 -0.53 -2.59
N ALA A 6 -26.66 -0.27 -2.93
CA ALA A 6 -27.55 0.45 -2.03
C ALA A 6 -27.99 -0.50 -0.93
N VAL A 7 -27.60 -0.25 0.31
CA VAL A 7 -28.03 -1.01 1.49
C VAL A 7 -29.25 -0.31 2.10
N GLY A 8 -30.40 -0.95 2.01
CA GLY A 8 -31.66 -0.49 2.63
C GLY A 8 -32.52 0.43 1.76
N THR A 9 -33.74 0.69 2.22
CA THR A 9 -34.71 1.60 1.58
C THR A 9 -34.24 3.05 1.76
N GLY A 10 -33.56 3.61 0.77
CA GLY A 10 -32.90 4.92 0.84
C GLY A 10 -31.38 4.85 0.82
N GLY A 11 -30.85 3.72 0.43
CA GLY A 11 -29.49 3.21 0.41
C GLY A 11 -28.35 4.22 0.32
N ILE A 12 -27.49 4.21 1.31
CA ILE A 12 -26.18 4.89 1.24
C ILE A 12 -25.25 4.00 0.42
N PRO A 13 -24.64 4.50 -0.67
CA PRO A 13 -23.70 3.71 -1.45
C PRO A 13 -22.47 3.37 -0.59
N ILE A 14 -22.10 2.09 -0.55
CA ILE A 14 -20.91 1.62 0.17
C ILE A 14 -19.63 2.13 -0.53
N TYR A 15 -19.66 2.14 -1.88
CA TYR A 15 -18.58 2.68 -2.69
C TYR A 15 -19.02 3.99 -3.34
N MET A 16 -18.23 5.04 -3.15
CA MET A 16 -18.40 6.33 -3.81
C MET A 16 -17.24 6.54 -4.79
N PRO A 17 -17.54 6.71 -6.10
CA PRO A 17 -16.50 6.95 -7.09
C PRO A 17 -15.82 8.30 -6.89
N ALA A 18 -14.59 8.43 -7.38
CA ALA A 18 -13.87 9.69 -7.41
C ALA A 18 -14.63 10.74 -8.24
N GLY A 19 -14.60 12.01 -7.81
CA GLY A 19 -15.26 13.11 -8.52
C GLY A 19 -16.77 13.18 -8.38
N GLY A 20 -17.41 12.29 -7.59
CA GLY A 20 -18.83 12.35 -7.26
C GLY A 20 -19.15 13.39 -6.18
N LEU A 21 -20.28 13.21 -5.49
CA LEU A 21 -20.69 14.07 -4.37
C LEU A 21 -19.67 14.16 -3.23
N SER A 22 -18.67 13.27 -3.17
CA SER A 22 -17.63 13.28 -2.15
C SER A 22 -16.58 14.38 -2.34
N GLY A 23 -16.41 14.95 -3.55
CA GLY A 23 -15.36 15.90 -3.87
C GLY A 23 -13.94 15.41 -3.64
N GLN A 24 -13.77 14.11 -3.39
CA GLN A 24 -12.49 13.48 -3.10
C GLN A 24 -11.78 13.05 -4.39
N PRO A 25 -10.43 13.17 -4.47
CA PRO A 25 -9.67 12.75 -5.64
C PRO A 25 -9.68 11.21 -5.84
N TYR A 26 -9.99 10.45 -4.81
CA TYR A 26 -10.04 8.99 -4.83
C TYR A 26 -11.46 8.50 -4.52
N GLY A 27 -11.84 7.34 -5.09
CA GLY A 27 -13.04 6.64 -4.64
C GLY A 27 -12.92 6.25 -3.17
N THR A 28 -14.04 6.16 -2.47
CA THR A 28 -14.06 5.73 -1.08
C THR A 28 -14.86 4.45 -0.91
N LEU A 29 -14.36 3.53 -0.09
CA LEU A 29 -15.04 2.31 0.32
C LEU A 29 -15.16 2.33 1.85
N PHE A 30 -16.38 2.23 2.39
CA PHE A 30 -16.66 2.38 3.82
C PHE A 30 -16.00 3.63 4.44
N GLY A 31 -15.97 4.76 3.71
CA GLY A 31 -15.35 6.00 4.15
C GLY A 31 -13.82 6.01 4.13
N ARG A 32 -13.18 4.96 3.60
CA ARG A 32 -11.71 4.89 3.43
C ARG A 32 -11.35 5.08 1.95
N PRO A 33 -10.25 5.79 1.64
CA PRO A 33 -9.83 6.02 0.26
C PRO A 33 -9.40 4.71 -0.41
N VAL A 34 -9.80 4.53 -1.67
CA VAL A 34 -9.37 3.42 -2.52
C VAL A 34 -8.34 3.97 -3.50
N ILE A 35 -7.12 3.46 -3.41
CA ILE A 35 -5.98 3.84 -4.25
C ILE A 35 -5.68 2.66 -5.17
N ALA A 36 -5.80 2.89 -6.48
CA ALA A 36 -5.41 1.89 -7.47
C ALA A 36 -3.89 1.96 -7.68
N ILE A 37 -3.22 0.82 -7.56
CA ILE A 37 -1.78 0.67 -7.78
C ILE A 37 -1.53 -0.46 -8.78
N GLU A 38 -0.52 -0.29 -9.63
CA GLU A 38 -0.15 -1.28 -10.64
C GLU A 38 0.46 -2.55 -10.02
N GLN A 39 1.04 -2.45 -8.83
CA GLN A 39 1.68 -3.55 -8.12
C GLN A 39 0.70 -4.53 -7.47
N ALA A 40 -0.60 -4.23 -7.48
CA ALA A 40 -1.62 -5.14 -6.98
C ALA A 40 -1.82 -6.33 -7.93
N ALA A 41 -2.26 -7.46 -7.39
CA ALA A 41 -2.59 -8.64 -8.20
C ALA A 41 -3.78 -8.36 -9.14
N SER A 42 -3.95 -9.20 -10.16
CA SER A 42 -5.09 -9.13 -11.08
C SER A 42 -6.40 -9.36 -10.33
N LEU A 43 -7.47 -8.70 -10.79
CA LEU A 43 -8.79 -8.85 -10.18
C LEU A 43 -9.24 -10.32 -10.17
N GLY A 44 -9.52 -10.85 -9.00
CA GLY A 44 -9.91 -12.23 -8.75
C GLY A 44 -8.84 -13.05 -8.04
N ASP A 45 -7.57 -12.66 -8.14
CA ASP A 45 -6.46 -13.33 -7.50
C ASP A 45 -6.29 -12.90 -6.02
N LEU A 46 -5.50 -13.68 -5.27
CA LEU A 46 -5.16 -13.32 -3.88
C LEU A 46 -4.38 -12.01 -3.84
N GLY A 47 -4.87 -11.04 -3.08
CA GLY A 47 -4.19 -9.75 -2.91
C GLY A 47 -4.53 -8.69 -3.94
N ASP A 48 -5.59 -8.88 -4.73
CA ASP A 48 -6.13 -7.85 -5.63
C ASP A 48 -6.69 -6.63 -4.87
N ILE A 49 -7.25 -6.86 -3.69
CA ILE A 49 -7.69 -5.81 -2.78
C ILE A 49 -7.01 -6.04 -1.43
N VAL A 50 -6.26 -5.04 -0.99
CA VAL A 50 -5.56 -5.06 0.29
C VAL A 50 -6.04 -3.88 1.14
N PHE A 51 -6.52 -4.18 2.34
CA PHE A 51 -6.77 -3.17 3.36
C PHE A 51 -5.58 -3.12 4.30
N ALA A 52 -4.91 -1.97 4.37
CA ALA A 52 -3.66 -1.83 5.09
C ALA A 52 -3.61 -0.57 5.96
N ASP A 53 -3.12 -0.71 7.19
CA ASP A 53 -2.67 0.39 8.04
C ASP A 53 -1.14 0.48 7.93
N LEU A 54 -0.67 1.28 6.97
CA LEU A 54 0.77 1.44 6.73
C LEU A 54 1.47 2.24 7.83
N GLN A 55 0.75 3.14 8.50
CA GLN A 55 1.33 4.01 9.51
C GLN A 55 1.79 3.23 10.75
N ASN A 56 1.00 2.25 11.18
CA ASN A 56 1.30 1.44 12.36
C ASN A 56 1.87 0.06 12.03
N GLY A 57 1.66 -0.40 10.79
CA GLY A 57 2.01 -1.75 10.38
C GLY A 57 3.34 -1.89 9.64
N TYR A 58 3.94 -0.78 9.18
CA TYR A 58 5.15 -0.82 8.36
C TYR A 58 6.20 0.19 8.84
N ILE A 59 7.44 -0.24 8.94
CA ILE A 59 8.59 0.61 9.28
C ILE A 59 9.46 0.75 8.04
N LEU A 60 9.68 1.98 7.61
CA LEU A 60 10.63 2.33 6.58
C LEU A 60 11.88 2.92 7.24
N ALA A 61 13.04 2.33 6.98
CA ALA A 61 14.32 2.80 7.46
C ALA A 61 15.14 3.36 6.30
N GLU A 62 15.65 4.57 6.44
CA GLU A 62 16.54 5.22 5.49
C GLU A 62 17.88 5.50 6.14
N LYS A 63 18.98 5.18 5.46
CA LYS A 63 20.33 5.42 5.95
C LYS A 63 21.01 6.56 5.18
N GLY A 64 21.11 7.72 5.81
CA GLY A 64 21.95 8.83 5.37
C GLY A 64 21.45 9.65 4.18
N GLY A 65 20.19 9.47 3.77
CA GLY A 65 19.65 10.19 2.62
C GLY A 65 20.35 9.85 1.29
N ILE A 66 20.11 10.69 0.27
CA ILE A 66 20.75 10.55 -1.05
C ILE A 66 22.15 11.14 -0.96
N GLN A 67 23.18 10.31 -1.14
CA GLN A 67 24.57 10.71 -1.23
C GLN A 67 24.97 10.88 -2.70
N SER A 68 25.57 12.01 -3.05
CA SER A 68 26.06 12.29 -4.39
C SER A 68 27.58 12.45 -4.37
N ASP A 69 28.26 11.74 -5.23
CA ASP A 69 29.69 11.84 -5.42
C ASP A 69 30.02 12.07 -6.90
N MET A 70 31.08 12.81 -7.17
CA MET A 70 31.59 13.03 -8.51
C MET A 70 33.02 12.49 -8.62
N SER A 71 33.34 11.83 -9.71
CA SER A 71 34.69 11.39 -10.03
C SER A 71 35.07 11.74 -11.46
N ILE A 72 36.23 12.36 -11.63
CA ILE A 72 36.86 12.64 -12.92
C ILE A 72 37.83 11.52 -13.32
N HIS A 73 38.22 10.64 -12.38
CA HIS A 73 39.26 9.62 -12.61
C HIS A 73 38.77 8.39 -13.36
N VAL A 74 37.49 8.06 -13.27
CA VAL A 74 36.92 6.83 -13.86
C VAL A 74 36.99 6.82 -15.36
N ARG A 75 36.84 7.99 -16.00
CA ARG A 75 36.88 8.17 -17.48
C ARG A 75 37.81 9.32 -17.88
N PHE A 76 38.94 9.41 -17.23
CA PHE A 76 39.92 10.48 -17.45
C PHE A 76 40.36 10.62 -18.91
N VAL A 77 40.54 9.51 -19.64
CA VAL A 77 40.96 9.46 -21.05
C VAL A 77 39.93 10.09 -22.03
N TYR A 78 38.66 10.15 -21.58
CA TYR A 78 37.55 10.67 -22.39
C TYR A 78 37.12 12.08 -21.98
N ASP A 79 37.80 12.68 -20.98
CA ASP A 79 37.45 13.99 -20.41
C ASP A 79 35.97 14.05 -19.88
N GLU A 80 35.49 12.93 -19.34
CA GLU A 80 34.13 12.77 -18.83
C GLU A 80 34.09 12.74 -17.31
N SER A 81 33.13 13.48 -16.71
CA SER A 81 32.84 13.41 -15.29
C SER A 81 31.73 12.40 -15.01
N VAL A 82 31.94 11.51 -14.05
CA VAL A 82 30.98 10.50 -13.63
C VAL A 82 30.35 10.91 -12.30
N PHE A 83 29.02 10.97 -12.26
CA PHE A 83 28.25 11.22 -11.05
C PHE A 83 27.69 9.91 -10.52
N ARG A 84 27.78 9.70 -9.21
CA ARG A 84 27.21 8.54 -8.51
C ARG A 84 26.21 9.03 -7.47
N PHE A 85 24.99 8.50 -7.54
CA PHE A 85 23.96 8.72 -6.52
C PHE A 85 23.69 7.40 -5.80
N VAL A 86 23.74 7.41 -4.47
CA VAL A 86 23.49 6.24 -3.63
C VAL A 86 22.41 6.57 -2.62
N MET A 87 21.35 5.78 -2.63
CA MET A 87 20.30 5.78 -1.61
C MET A 87 20.21 4.39 -1.00
N ARG A 88 20.10 4.32 0.31
CA ARG A 88 19.91 3.06 1.04
C ARG A 88 18.61 3.15 1.82
N VAL A 89 17.67 2.32 1.45
CA VAL A 89 16.37 2.22 2.07
C VAL A 89 16.04 0.75 2.29
N ASP A 90 15.43 0.46 3.43
CA ASP A 90 14.90 -0.85 3.75
C ASP A 90 13.56 -0.70 4.45
N GLY A 91 12.69 -1.68 4.29
CA GLY A 91 11.35 -1.63 4.87
C GLY A 91 10.90 -2.99 5.36
N GLN A 92 10.28 -2.99 6.54
CA GLN A 92 9.80 -4.21 7.15
C GLN A 92 8.45 -3.99 7.83
N THR A 93 7.63 -5.03 7.84
CA THR A 93 6.40 -5.04 8.62
C THR A 93 6.71 -5.14 10.11
N VAL A 94 5.96 -4.40 10.93
CA VAL A 94 6.11 -4.42 12.41
C VAL A 94 5.87 -5.81 12.98
N ARG A 95 4.98 -6.57 12.33
CA ARG A 95 4.64 -7.94 12.73
C ARG A 95 4.68 -8.86 11.53
N SER A 96 5.30 -10.02 11.70
CA SER A 96 5.36 -11.08 10.69
C SER A 96 4.13 -12.00 10.72
N THR A 97 3.37 -12.00 11.84
CA THR A 97 2.20 -12.86 12.03
C THR A 97 1.05 -12.04 12.60
N ALA A 98 -0.19 -12.49 12.33
CA ALA A 98 -1.37 -11.92 12.94
C ALA A 98 -1.37 -12.14 14.46
N LEU A 99 -1.91 -11.18 15.19
CA LEU A 99 -2.05 -11.24 16.64
C LEU A 99 -3.34 -11.99 17.01
N SER A 100 -3.23 -12.99 17.88
CA SER A 100 -4.40 -13.61 18.52
C SER A 100 -4.75 -12.86 19.81
N PRO A 101 -5.96 -12.33 19.96
CA PRO A 101 -6.35 -11.65 21.18
C PRO A 101 -6.43 -12.63 22.34
N TYR A 102 -6.19 -12.15 23.57
CA TYR A 102 -6.10 -12.99 24.79
C TYR A 102 -7.34 -13.84 25.06
N LYS A 103 -8.54 -13.35 24.72
CA LYS A 103 -9.82 -14.07 24.90
C LYS A 103 -10.50 -14.43 23.58
N GLY A 104 -9.84 -14.22 22.45
CA GLY A 104 -10.38 -14.52 21.13
C GLY A 104 -9.95 -15.89 20.61
N SER A 105 -10.63 -16.34 19.57
CA SER A 105 -10.22 -17.54 18.83
C SER A 105 -8.96 -17.26 18.03
N ALA A 106 -7.97 -18.16 18.10
CA ALA A 106 -6.73 -18.06 17.33
C ALA A 106 -6.94 -18.15 15.81
N THR A 107 -8.10 -18.60 15.35
CA THR A 107 -8.42 -18.79 13.93
C THR A 107 -9.45 -17.81 13.38
N LEU A 108 -10.34 -17.27 14.23
CA LEU A 108 -11.47 -16.46 13.81
C LEU A 108 -11.33 -14.98 14.18
N ASP A 109 -10.62 -14.68 15.28
CA ASP A 109 -10.54 -13.32 15.84
C ASP A 109 -9.13 -12.71 15.72
N THR A 110 -8.33 -13.18 14.74
CA THR A 110 -6.98 -12.64 14.55
C THR A 110 -7.00 -11.19 14.09
N GLN A 111 -6.04 -10.41 14.59
CA GLN A 111 -5.85 -9.00 14.25
C GLN A 111 -4.56 -8.81 13.44
N SER A 112 -4.64 -8.09 12.34
CA SER A 112 -3.49 -7.74 11.51
C SER A 112 -3.60 -6.30 11.00
N HIS A 113 -2.47 -5.65 10.79
CA HIS A 113 -2.41 -4.36 10.10
C HIS A 113 -2.65 -4.49 8.59
N PHE A 114 -2.59 -5.72 8.06
CA PHE A 114 -2.77 -6.01 6.65
C PHE A 114 -3.79 -7.12 6.49
N VAL A 115 -4.80 -6.87 5.66
CA VAL A 115 -5.82 -7.86 5.31
C VAL A 115 -5.94 -7.88 3.79
N ALA A 116 -5.66 -9.01 3.18
CA ALA A 116 -5.82 -9.22 1.75
C ALA A 116 -7.10 -10.02 1.48
N LEU A 117 -7.77 -9.68 0.39
CA LEU A 117 -8.91 -10.45 -0.05
C LEU A 117 -8.45 -11.78 -0.64
N ALA A 118 -9.14 -12.86 -0.30
CA ALA A 118 -8.84 -14.20 -0.81
C ALA A 118 -9.15 -14.30 -2.33
N ALA A 119 -8.51 -15.24 -3.00
CA ALA A 119 -8.81 -15.53 -4.39
C ALA A 119 -10.29 -15.91 -4.55
N ARG A 120 -10.88 -15.39 -5.62
CA ARG A 120 -12.27 -15.65 -6.01
C ARG A 120 -12.25 -16.32 -7.38
N ALA A 121 -12.65 -17.58 -7.44
CA ALA A 121 -12.82 -18.32 -8.68
C ALA A 121 -14.11 -17.89 -9.38
#